data_49ae26409a0edf948173480bbfa50510
#
_entry.id   49ae26409a0edf948173480bbfa50510
#
_cell.length_a   1.000
_cell.length_b   1.000
_cell.length_c   1.000
_cell.angle_alpha   90.00
_cell.angle_beta   90.00
_cell.angle_gamma   90.00
#
_symmetry.space_group_name_H-M   'P 1'
#
loop_
_entity.id
_entity.type
_entity.pdbx_description
1 polymer ?
#
loop_
_entity_poly.entity_id
_entity_poly.type
_entity_poly.pdbx_seq_one_letter_code
_entity_poly.pdbx_strand_id
1 'polypeptide(L)'
;MSKNLKLVSTEVASKSGVKASGATRMSVEERMYHEIYDAIMEHRLPPRTKLTEHALCEIYATARHTVRKVFSQLAADGLVDLEPNRGAFIAAPSIDEAHAMFELRQILERAVLDKVGHSSNPKAAVAPLMELVKQERQAFVTQDRPRWIRLSAEFHVALAEQSGNPLVVEMMRRLVSRTTLMIASVEAPGNNACSFDEHLDILNALERGDASAAQAHMAQHLQCCADRVRPEAPADFDLRSVLGPRGGKDKV
;
A
#
# COMPACT_ATOMS: atom_id res chain seq x y z
N MET A 1 -21.94 64.48 35.91
CA MET A 1 -22.78 64.53 34.68
C MET A 1 -22.68 63.23 33.96
N SER A 2 -23.62 62.32 34.24
CA SER A 2 -23.72 60.98 33.63
C SER A 2 -24.43 61.08 32.29
N LYS A 3 -23.88 60.43 31.26
CA LYS A 3 -24.65 60.13 30.06
C LYS A 3 -24.71 58.62 29.85
N ASN A 4 -25.91 58.08 30.04
CA ASN A 4 -26.32 56.72 29.72
C ASN A 4 -26.15 56.44 28.23
N LEU A 5 -25.53 55.31 27.90
CA LEU A 5 -25.60 54.74 26.55
C LEU A 5 -26.41 53.44 26.64
N LYS A 6 -27.54 53.43 26.01
CA LYS A 6 -28.44 52.26 25.87
C LYS A 6 -27.82 51.22 24.95
N LEU A 7 -27.72 49.98 25.44
CA LEU A 7 -27.47 48.80 24.60
C LEU A 7 -28.75 48.48 23.81
N VAL A 8 -28.61 48.43 22.50
CA VAL A 8 -29.62 47.86 21.58
C VAL A 8 -29.20 46.43 21.30
N SER A 9 -29.95 45.49 21.84
CA SER A 9 -29.82 44.06 21.54
C SER A 9 -30.44 43.76 20.16
N THR A 10 -29.64 43.37 19.21
CA THR A 10 -30.10 42.80 17.94
C THR A 10 -29.91 41.30 18.00
N GLU A 11 -31.01 40.57 18.14
CA GLU A 11 -31.06 39.11 17.95
C GLU A 11 -30.76 38.80 16.48
N VAL A 12 -29.61 38.15 16.24
CA VAL A 12 -29.30 37.50 14.94
C VAL A 12 -29.66 36.04 15.09
N ALA A 13 -30.76 35.63 14.49
CA ALA A 13 -31.17 34.24 14.37
C ALA A 13 -30.16 33.47 13.52
N SER A 14 -29.34 32.66 14.17
CA SER A 14 -28.41 31.72 13.56
C SER A 14 -29.19 30.52 13.00
N LYS A 15 -29.45 30.52 11.71
CA LYS A 15 -29.81 29.31 10.99
C LYS A 15 -28.54 28.55 10.63
N SER A 16 -28.02 27.75 11.56
CA SER A 16 -26.99 26.78 11.27
C SER A 16 -27.58 25.53 10.59
N GLY A 17 -27.74 25.60 9.27
CA GLY A 17 -27.92 24.41 8.46
C GLY A 17 -26.61 23.62 8.40
N VAL A 18 -26.42 22.66 9.29
CA VAL A 18 -25.36 21.65 9.16
C VAL A 18 -25.72 20.80 7.94
N LYS A 19 -25.10 21.10 6.80
CA LYS A 19 -25.09 20.19 5.67
C LYS A 19 -24.30 18.95 6.11
N ALA A 20 -24.99 17.81 6.18
CA ALA A 20 -24.36 16.51 6.29
C ALA A 20 -23.25 16.41 5.22
N SER A 21 -22.03 16.13 5.66
CA SER A 21 -20.89 15.92 4.77
C SER A 21 -21.17 14.66 3.95
N GLY A 22 -21.54 14.87 2.67
CA GLY A 22 -21.63 13.79 1.71
C GLY A 22 -20.28 13.10 1.60
N ALA A 23 -20.25 11.78 1.68
CA ALA A 23 -19.09 10.98 1.38
C ALA A 23 -18.53 11.45 0.03
N THR A 24 -17.30 11.96 0.01
CA THR A 24 -16.67 12.47 -1.19
C THR A 24 -16.52 11.31 -2.16
N ARG A 25 -17.30 11.32 -3.23
CA ARG A 25 -17.25 10.27 -4.25
C ARG A 25 -15.88 10.31 -4.90
N MET A 26 -15.10 9.23 -4.75
CA MET A 26 -13.78 9.06 -5.32
C MET A 26 -13.79 9.40 -6.83
N SER A 27 -12.85 10.19 -7.29
CA SER A 27 -12.73 10.56 -8.70
C SER A 27 -12.42 9.32 -9.55
N VAL A 28 -12.68 9.38 -10.86
CA VAL A 28 -12.32 8.29 -11.78
C VAL A 28 -10.81 8.03 -11.77
N GLU A 29 -10.01 9.09 -11.63
CA GLU A 29 -8.55 9.03 -11.54
C GLU A 29 -8.11 8.25 -10.29
N GLU A 30 -8.59 8.64 -9.12
CA GLU A 30 -8.28 7.96 -7.84
C GLU A 30 -8.73 6.50 -7.88
N ARG A 31 -9.93 6.23 -8.36
CA ARG A 31 -10.43 4.87 -8.49
C ARG A 31 -9.56 4.02 -9.40
N MET A 32 -9.19 4.52 -10.60
CA MET A 32 -8.32 3.82 -11.55
C MET A 32 -6.95 3.54 -10.94
N TYR A 33 -6.35 4.53 -10.27
CA TYR A 33 -5.08 4.36 -9.58
C TYR A 33 -5.15 3.25 -8.54
N HIS A 34 -6.13 3.29 -7.64
CA HIS A 34 -6.27 2.29 -6.57
C HIS A 34 -6.59 0.90 -7.10
N GLU A 35 -7.47 0.76 -8.10
CA GLU A 35 -7.80 -0.56 -8.68
C GLU A 35 -6.58 -1.19 -9.37
N ILE A 36 -5.75 -0.39 -10.08
CA ILE A 36 -4.51 -0.89 -10.69
C ILE A 36 -3.49 -1.22 -9.60
N TYR A 37 -3.31 -0.34 -8.61
CA TYR A 37 -2.43 -0.57 -7.46
C TYR A 37 -2.78 -1.88 -6.75
N ASP A 38 -4.04 -2.06 -6.36
CA ASP A 38 -4.52 -3.27 -5.70
C ASP A 38 -4.32 -4.51 -6.57
N ALA A 39 -4.61 -4.42 -7.87
CA ALA A 39 -4.42 -5.52 -8.80
C ALA A 39 -2.95 -5.95 -8.93
N ILE A 40 -2.01 -4.99 -8.81
CA ILE A 40 -0.57 -5.27 -8.76
C ILE A 40 -0.19 -5.91 -7.44
N MET A 41 -0.57 -5.29 -6.30
CA MET A 41 -0.23 -5.81 -4.96
C MET A 41 -0.84 -7.18 -4.68
N GLU A 42 -1.97 -7.46 -5.26
CA GLU A 42 -2.66 -8.75 -5.18
C GLU A 42 -2.17 -9.78 -6.22
N HIS A 43 -1.11 -9.48 -6.96
CA HIS A 43 -0.57 -10.31 -8.06
C HIS A 43 -1.60 -10.70 -9.14
N ARG A 44 -2.63 -9.87 -9.35
CA ARG A 44 -3.62 -10.03 -10.42
C ARG A 44 -3.17 -9.40 -11.75
N LEU A 45 -2.19 -8.48 -11.68
CA LEU A 45 -1.49 -7.89 -12.82
C LEU A 45 -0.01 -8.27 -12.74
N PRO A 46 0.43 -9.27 -13.53
CA PRO A 46 1.82 -9.71 -13.53
C PRO A 46 2.80 -8.63 -14.03
N PRO A 47 4.10 -8.70 -13.66
CA PRO A 47 5.14 -7.91 -14.26
C PRO A 47 5.13 -8.00 -15.80
N ARG A 48 5.58 -6.95 -16.48
CA ARG A 48 5.57 -6.82 -17.95
C ARG A 48 4.20 -6.76 -18.61
N THR A 49 3.10 -6.85 -17.88
CA THR A 49 1.75 -6.65 -18.43
C THR A 49 1.65 -5.27 -19.06
N LYS A 50 1.24 -5.20 -20.32
CA LYS A 50 1.03 -3.94 -21.04
C LYS A 50 -0.29 -3.29 -20.62
N LEU A 51 -0.21 -2.07 -20.10
CA LEU A 51 -1.38 -1.22 -19.82
C LEU A 51 -1.67 -0.36 -21.06
N THR A 52 -2.75 -0.64 -21.79
CA THR A 52 -3.10 0.12 -22.97
C THR A 52 -4.04 1.27 -22.63
N GLU A 53 -3.71 2.50 -23.10
CA GLU A 53 -4.59 3.67 -22.91
C GLU A 53 -6.02 3.40 -23.40
N HIS A 54 -6.15 2.72 -24.54
CA HIS A 54 -7.45 2.42 -25.15
C HIS A 54 -8.33 1.56 -24.23
N ALA A 55 -7.80 0.42 -23.75
CA ALA A 55 -8.54 -0.46 -22.87
C ALA A 55 -8.96 0.23 -21.56
N LEU A 56 -8.06 1.03 -20.95
CA LEU A 56 -8.39 1.75 -19.72
C LEU A 56 -9.40 2.89 -19.96
N CYS A 57 -9.34 3.58 -21.11
CA CYS A 57 -10.39 4.55 -21.47
C CYS A 57 -11.77 3.90 -21.56
N GLU A 58 -11.86 2.71 -22.11
CA GLU A 58 -13.12 1.95 -22.22
C GLU A 58 -13.58 1.42 -20.87
N ILE A 59 -12.68 0.76 -20.10
CA ILE A 59 -13.00 0.18 -18.78
C ILE A 59 -13.54 1.24 -17.81
N TYR A 60 -12.90 2.43 -17.80
CA TYR A 60 -13.24 3.50 -16.84
C TYR A 60 -14.12 4.60 -17.44
N ALA A 61 -14.54 4.48 -18.70
CA ALA A 61 -15.32 5.49 -19.43
C ALA A 61 -14.72 6.90 -19.27
N THR A 62 -13.40 7.04 -19.54
CA THR A 62 -12.63 8.27 -19.31
C THR A 62 -11.77 8.66 -20.52
N ALA A 63 -11.23 9.88 -20.50
CA ALA A 63 -10.39 10.38 -21.56
C ALA A 63 -8.91 9.96 -21.39
N ARG A 64 -8.15 9.93 -22.51
CA ARG A 64 -6.73 9.52 -22.50
C ARG A 64 -5.85 10.35 -21.57
N HIS A 65 -6.13 11.65 -21.39
CA HIS A 65 -5.34 12.49 -20.49
C HIS A 65 -5.43 12.03 -19.04
N THR A 66 -6.60 11.56 -18.59
CA THR A 66 -6.79 10.99 -17.24
C THR A 66 -5.98 9.71 -17.08
N VAL A 67 -6.03 8.81 -18.06
CA VAL A 67 -5.23 7.57 -18.04
C VAL A 67 -3.73 7.89 -17.97
N ARG A 68 -3.24 8.83 -18.76
CA ARG A 68 -1.82 9.25 -18.74
C ARG A 68 -1.41 9.83 -17.40
N LYS A 69 -2.29 10.58 -16.73
CA LYS A 69 -2.03 11.11 -15.39
C LYS A 69 -1.88 9.98 -14.38
N VAL A 70 -2.75 8.97 -14.42
CA VAL A 70 -2.64 7.78 -13.57
C VAL A 70 -1.36 6.99 -13.88
N PHE A 71 -1.00 6.83 -15.16
CA PHE A 71 0.29 6.22 -15.52
C PHE A 71 1.48 6.96 -14.94
N SER A 72 1.47 8.30 -14.97
CA SER A 72 2.53 9.10 -14.38
C SER A 72 2.61 8.93 -12.85
N GLN A 73 1.49 8.79 -12.16
CA GLN A 73 1.45 8.52 -10.72
C GLN A 73 2.00 7.12 -10.41
N LEU A 74 1.51 6.09 -11.11
CA LEU A 74 2.00 4.71 -10.94
C LEU A 74 3.50 4.60 -11.26
N ALA A 75 3.99 5.34 -12.26
CA ALA A 75 5.41 5.38 -12.59
C ALA A 75 6.24 6.09 -11.50
N ALA A 76 5.70 7.16 -10.90
CA ALA A 76 6.34 7.83 -9.77
C ALA A 76 6.46 6.89 -8.56
N ASP A 77 5.49 5.99 -8.36
CA ASP A 77 5.53 4.95 -7.33
C ASP A 77 6.36 3.71 -7.72
N GLY A 78 6.92 3.71 -8.95
CA GLY A 78 7.76 2.62 -9.45
C GLY A 78 7.01 1.35 -9.81
N LEU A 79 5.68 1.42 -9.99
CA LEU A 79 4.81 0.30 -10.34
C LEU A 79 4.66 0.10 -11.84
N VAL A 80 4.92 1.14 -12.61
CA VAL A 80 4.77 1.16 -14.06
C VAL A 80 6.01 1.76 -14.71
N ASP A 81 6.51 1.11 -15.74
CA ASP A 81 7.56 1.61 -16.62
C ASP A 81 6.90 2.26 -17.84
N LEU A 82 7.23 3.54 -18.08
CA LEU A 82 6.78 4.27 -19.28
C LEU A 82 7.84 4.13 -20.36
N GLU A 83 7.58 3.33 -21.39
CA GLU A 83 8.50 3.13 -22.50
C GLU A 83 8.14 4.06 -23.67
N PRO A 84 9.07 4.91 -24.14
CA PRO A 84 8.81 5.79 -25.28
C PRO A 84 8.32 5.01 -26.50
N ASN A 85 7.22 5.46 -27.10
CA ASN A 85 6.57 4.86 -28.28
C ASN A 85 6.01 3.42 -28.09
N ARG A 86 6.16 2.82 -26.91
CA ARG A 86 5.66 1.46 -26.62
C ARG A 86 4.51 1.45 -25.62
N GLY A 87 4.41 2.48 -24.78
CA GLY A 87 3.34 2.66 -23.80
C GLY A 87 3.77 2.38 -22.36
N ALA A 88 2.82 1.99 -21.53
CA ALA A 88 3.00 1.71 -20.11
C ALA A 88 2.99 0.18 -19.87
N PHE A 89 3.89 -0.28 -19.02
CA PHE A 89 4.02 -1.68 -18.63
C PHE A 89 4.11 -1.80 -17.11
N ILE A 90 3.55 -2.84 -16.52
CA ILE A 90 3.81 -3.15 -15.12
C ILE A 90 5.33 -3.36 -14.96
N ALA A 91 5.89 -2.70 -13.96
CA ALA A 91 7.34 -2.76 -13.71
C ALA A 91 7.79 -4.20 -13.47
N ALA A 92 9.00 -4.49 -13.91
CA ALA A 92 9.64 -5.80 -13.73
C ALA A 92 11.11 -5.59 -13.40
N PRO A 93 11.43 -5.23 -12.14
CA PRO A 93 12.81 -5.09 -11.71
C PRO A 93 13.61 -6.38 -11.98
N SER A 94 14.91 -6.23 -12.27
CA SER A 94 15.80 -7.39 -12.32
C SER A 94 15.99 -8.01 -10.93
N ILE A 95 16.50 -9.23 -10.88
CA ILE A 95 16.84 -9.90 -9.60
C ILE A 95 17.85 -9.06 -8.81
N ASP A 96 18.86 -8.51 -9.48
CA ASP A 96 19.88 -7.67 -8.85
C ASP A 96 19.29 -6.38 -8.29
N GLU A 97 18.38 -5.73 -9.03
CA GLU A 97 17.63 -4.57 -8.53
C GLU A 97 16.75 -4.93 -7.32
N ALA A 98 16.11 -6.09 -7.35
CA ALA A 98 15.30 -6.56 -6.22
C ALA A 98 16.16 -6.78 -4.97
N HIS A 99 17.31 -7.43 -5.09
CA HIS A 99 18.25 -7.62 -3.98
C HIS A 99 18.74 -6.27 -3.43
N ALA A 100 19.15 -5.33 -4.30
CA ALA A 100 19.55 -3.99 -3.88
C ALA A 100 18.41 -3.23 -3.15
N MET A 101 17.16 -3.42 -3.58
CA MET A 101 15.99 -2.85 -2.88
C MET A 101 15.77 -3.49 -1.51
N PHE A 102 15.95 -4.80 -1.36
CA PHE A 102 15.84 -5.47 -0.05
C PHE A 102 16.96 -5.02 0.89
N GLU A 103 18.18 -4.85 0.39
CA GLU A 103 19.30 -4.29 1.18
C GLU A 103 18.94 -2.87 1.69
N LEU A 104 18.43 -2.01 0.82
CA LEU A 104 18.00 -0.66 1.22
C LEU A 104 16.85 -0.70 2.21
N ARG A 105 15.88 -1.61 2.06
CA ARG A 105 14.81 -1.83 3.03
C ARG A 105 15.36 -2.22 4.40
N GLN A 106 16.33 -3.13 4.46
CA GLN A 106 16.97 -3.50 5.73
C GLN A 106 17.59 -2.30 6.45
N ILE A 107 18.26 -1.41 5.71
CA ILE A 107 18.85 -0.19 6.28
C ILE A 107 17.75 0.72 6.85
N LEU A 108 16.71 1.00 6.07
CA LEU A 108 15.64 1.93 6.45
C LEU A 108 14.77 1.36 7.57
N GLU A 109 14.33 0.11 7.45
CA GLU A 109 13.46 -0.53 8.44
C GLU A 109 14.18 -0.73 9.76
N ARG A 110 15.47 -1.06 9.74
CA ARG A 110 16.31 -1.07 10.95
C ARG A 110 16.33 0.27 11.68
N ALA A 111 16.51 1.37 10.93
CA ALA A 111 16.52 2.71 11.52
C ALA A 111 15.14 3.11 12.09
N VAL A 112 14.05 2.69 11.43
CA VAL A 112 12.68 2.91 11.94
C VAL A 112 12.46 2.12 13.23
N LEU A 113 12.83 0.84 13.26
CA LEU A 113 12.70 -0.02 14.44
C LEU A 113 13.49 0.51 15.63
N ASP A 114 14.71 1.03 15.40
CA ASP A 114 15.52 1.68 16.41
C ASP A 114 14.78 2.89 17.02
N LYS A 115 14.26 3.76 16.15
CA LYS A 115 13.52 4.95 16.58
C LYS A 115 12.26 4.59 17.36
N VAL A 116 11.49 3.59 16.91
CA VAL A 116 10.25 3.16 17.58
C VAL A 116 10.54 2.50 18.91
N GLY A 117 11.52 1.60 18.96
CA GLY A 117 11.90 0.89 20.19
C GLY A 117 12.41 1.81 21.30
N HIS A 118 13.07 2.93 20.94
CA HIS A 118 13.55 3.95 21.88
C HIS A 118 12.55 5.09 22.10
N SER A 119 11.34 5.02 21.54
CA SER A 119 10.32 6.04 21.77
C SER A 119 9.81 6.02 23.22
N SER A 120 9.23 7.12 23.67
CA SER A 120 8.66 7.22 25.03
C SER A 120 7.45 6.31 25.27
N ASN A 121 6.81 5.85 24.20
CA ASN A 121 5.65 4.97 24.28
C ASN A 121 5.63 3.98 23.09
N PRO A 122 6.48 2.94 23.07
CA PRO A 122 6.51 1.94 21.99
C PRO A 122 5.18 1.25 21.79
N LYS A 123 4.44 0.98 22.87
CA LYS A 123 3.12 0.32 22.81
C LYS A 123 2.09 1.08 21.99
N ALA A 124 2.07 2.41 22.11
CA ALA A 124 1.15 3.24 21.32
C ALA A 124 1.49 3.22 19.81
N ALA A 125 2.78 3.18 19.48
CA ALA A 125 3.24 3.06 18.11
C ALA A 125 2.94 1.67 17.50
N VAL A 126 3.00 0.63 18.31
CA VAL A 126 2.78 -0.78 17.89
C VAL A 126 1.29 -1.12 17.75
N ALA A 127 0.40 -0.51 18.53
CA ALA A 127 -1.01 -0.86 18.58
C ALA A 127 -1.72 -0.88 17.21
N PRO A 128 -1.59 0.12 16.32
CA PRO A 128 -2.21 0.08 14.99
C PRO A 128 -1.60 -1.01 14.10
N LEU A 129 -0.31 -1.32 14.26
CA LEU A 129 0.38 -2.37 13.51
C LEU A 129 -0.10 -3.77 13.95
N MET A 130 -0.36 -3.97 15.25
CA MET A 130 -0.95 -5.22 15.77
C MET A 130 -2.33 -5.50 15.15
N GLU A 131 -3.16 -4.47 14.98
CA GLU A 131 -4.47 -4.65 14.34
C GLU A 131 -4.32 -4.99 12.84
N LEU A 132 -3.33 -4.40 12.17
CA LEU A 132 -3.01 -4.72 10.77
C LEU A 132 -2.56 -6.19 10.62
N VAL A 133 -1.65 -6.67 11.47
CA VAL A 133 -1.18 -8.07 11.46
C VAL A 133 -2.30 -9.04 11.79
N LYS A 134 -3.22 -8.68 12.68
CA LYS A 134 -4.41 -9.48 12.95
C LYS A 134 -5.31 -9.61 11.70
N GLN A 135 -5.49 -8.54 10.93
CA GLN A 135 -6.24 -8.58 9.68
C GLN A 135 -5.49 -9.41 8.62
N GLU A 136 -4.16 -9.30 8.54
CA GLU A 136 -3.30 -10.11 7.69
C GLU A 136 -3.49 -11.61 7.98
N ARG A 137 -3.41 -11.99 9.26
CA ARG A 137 -3.67 -13.36 9.70
C ARG A 137 -5.08 -13.83 9.35
N GLN A 138 -6.09 -12.97 9.53
CA GLN A 138 -7.47 -13.32 9.17
C GLN A 138 -7.61 -13.57 7.67
N ALA A 139 -7.00 -12.74 6.82
CA ALA A 139 -6.99 -12.94 5.38
C ALA A 139 -6.31 -14.25 4.99
N PHE A 140 -5.21 -14.62 5.65
CA PHE A 140 -4.53 -15.90 5.46
C PHE A 140 -5.44 -17.09 5.84
N VAL A 141 -6.07 -17.06 7.03
CA VAL A 141 -6.97 -18.14 7.52
C VAL A 141 -8.19 -18.31 6.61
N THR A 142 -8.73 -17.22 6.08
CA THR A 142 -9.87 -17.26 5.13
C THR A 142 -9.46 -17.52 3.69
N GLN A 143 -8.16 -17.76 3.44
CA GLN A 143 -7.60 -17.98 2.11
C GLN A 143 -7.87 -16.83 1.12
N ASP A 144 -8.06 -15.62 1.63
CA ASP A 144 -8.12 -14.38 0.84
C ASP A 144 -6.68 -13.93 0.52
N ARG A 145 -6.05 -14.67 -0.39
CA ARG A 145 -4.65 -14.46 -0.76
C ARG A 145 -4.35 -13.04 -1.25
N PRO A 146 -5.14 -12.43 -2.15
CA PRO A 146 -4.89 -11.07 -2.59
C PRO A 146 -4.85 -10.08 -1.43
N ARG A 147 -5.82 -10.15 -0.52
CA ARG A 147 -5.89 -9.30 0.66
C ARG A 147 -4.71 -9.55 1.60
N TRP A 148 -4.33 -10.80 1.82
CA TRP A 148 -3.18 -11.16 2.64
C TRP A 148 -1.88 -10.53 2.10
N ILE A 149 -1.57 -10.67 0.80
CA ILE A 149 -0.37 -10.08 0.19
C ILE A 149 -0.35 -8.56 0.36
N ARG A 150 -1.49 -7.90 0.11
CA ARG A 150 -1.62 -6.46 0.27
C ARG A 150 -1.38 -6.02 1.73
N LEU A 151 -1.99 -6.69 2.70
CA LEU A 151 -1.82 -6.37 4.13
C LEU A 151 -0.38 -6.60 4.59
N SER A 152 0.29 -7.65 4.10
CA SER A 152 1.70 -7.89 4.35
C SER A 152 2.58 -6.76 3.83
N ALA A 153 2.32 -6.26 2.63
CA ALA A 153 3.03 -5.10 2.10
C ALA A 153 2.72 -3.81 2.88
N GLU A 154 1.46 -3.58 3.24
CA GLU A 154 1.02 -2.43 4.03
C GLU A 154 1.68 -2.37 5.42
N PHE A 155 2.00 -3.50 6.04
CA PHE A 155 2.71 -3.56 7.32
C PHE A 155 4.02 -2.75 7.30
N HIS A 156 4.85 -2.91 6.29
CA HIS A 156 6.14 -2.22 6.18
C HIS A 156 5.97 -0.70 5.99
N VAL A 157 4.96 -0.29 5.22
CA VAL A 157 4.65 1.14 5.03
C VAL A 157 4.11 1.75 6.32
N ALA A 158 3.19 1.06 7.00
CA ALA A 158 2.63 1.50 8.28
C ALA A 158 3.70 1.56 9.39
N LEU A 159 4.67 0.63 9.37
CA LEU A 159 5.83 0.69 10.25
C LEU A 159 6.68 1.95 9.95
N ALA A 160 6.94 2.25 8.68
CA ALA A 160 7.67 3.45 8.28
C ALA A 160 6.96 4.74 8.73
N GLU A 161 5.63 4.78 8.76
CA GLU A 161 4.84 5.91 9.26
C GLU A 161 5.14 6.21 10.74
N GLN A 162 5.46 5.19 11.55
CA GLN A 162 5.86 5.37 12.94
C GLN A 162 7.19 6.14 13.09
N SER A 163 7.97 6.25 12.02
CA SER A 163 9.15 7.11 12.01
C SER A 163 8.83 8.60 12.13
N GLY A 164 7.61 9.02 11.74
CA GLY A 164 7.22 10.43 11.62
C GLY A 164 7.99 11.18 10.53
N ASN A 165 8.70 10.49 9.65
CA ASN A 165 9.46 11.11 8.55
C ASN A 165 8.78 10.80 7.19
N PRO A 166 8.14 11.78 6.55
CA PRO A 166 7.41 11.54 5.31
C PRO A 166 8.29 11.07 4.15
N LEU A 167 9.57 11.43 4.12
CA LEU A 167 10.51 10.97 3.09
C LEU A 167 10.81 9.47 3.24
N VAL A 168 10.92 8.97 4.46
CA VAL A 168 11.08 7.54 4.74
C VAL A 168 9.83 6.78 4.28
N VAL A 169 8.65 7.29 4.57
CA VAL A 169 7.37 6.69 4.16
C VAL A 169 7.26 6.62 2.63
N GLU A 170 7.56 7.73 1.93
CA GLU A 170 7.53 7.78 0.47
C GLU A 170 8.50 6.76 -0.14
N MET A 171 9.73 6.71 0.36
CA MET A 171 10.74 5.77 -0.11
C MET A 171 10.34 4.32 0.17
N MET A 172 9.85 4.02 1.38
CA MET A 172 9.38 2.69 1.75
C MET A 172 8.21 2.24 0.89
N ARG A 173 7.25 3.10 0.60
CA ARG A 173 6.14 2.79 -0.31
C ARG A 173 6.62 2.31 -1.68
N ARG A 174 7.59 3.00 -2.27
CA ARG A 174 8.18 2.61 -3.56
C ARG A 174 8.94 1.30 -3.48
N LEU A 175 9.79 1.13 -2.46
CA LEU A 175 10.58 -0.09 -2.28
C LEU A 175 9.69 -1.32 -2.04
N VAL A 176 8.71 -1.19 -1.14
CA VAL A 176 7.75 -2.26 -0.82
C VAL A 176 6.95 -2.65 -2.06
N SER A 177 6.39 -1.68 -2.78
CA SER A 177 5.62 -1.94 -4.01
C SER A 177 6.45 -2.71 -5.04
N ARG A 178 7.69 -2.30 -5.30
CA ARG A 178 8.57 -2.95 -6.28
C ARG A 178 9.05 -4.33 -5.81
N THR A 179 9.40 -4.50 -4.54
CA THR A 179 9.79 -5.83 -4.02
C THR A 179 8.62 -6.80 -3.99
N THR A 180 7.40 -6.33 -3.70
CA THR A 180 6.18 -7.17 -3.74
C THR A 180 5.91 -7.70 -5.15
N LEU A 181 6.16 -6.91 -6.21
CA LEU A 181 6.07 -7.37 -7.60
C LEU A 181 6.98 -8.58 -7.90
N MET A 182 8.13 -8.67 -7.23
CA MET A 182 9.15 -9.68 -7.50
C MET A 182 9.05 -10.91 -6.60
N ILE A 183 8.29 -10.85 -5.52
CA ILE A 183 8.05 -12.02 -4.67
C ILE A 183 7.14 -12.96 -5.43
N ALA A 184 7.64 -14.16 -5.74
CA ALA A 184 6.90 -15.13 -6.56
C ALA A 184 5.53 -15.46 -5.98
N SER A 185 4.51 -15.30 -6.81
CA SER A 185 3.14 -15.69 -6.50
C SER A 185 2.94 -17.21 -6.46
N VAL A 186 3.97 -17.99 -6.73
CA VAL A 186 3.90 -19.43 -7.01
C VAL A 186 4.26 -20.25 -5.78
N GLU A 187 3.62 -20.03 -4.66
CA GLU A 187 3.69 -21.02 -3.59
C GLU A 187 2.31 -21.64 -3.34
N ALA A 188 2.30 -22.98 -3.35
CA ALA A 188 1.12 -23.77 -3.06
C ALA A 188 0.49 -23.31 -1.72
N PRO A 189 -0.85 -23.34 -1.60
CA PRO A 189 -1.51 -23.07 -0.33
C PRO A 189 -0.94 -24.00 0.75
N GLY A 190 -0.35 -23.48 1.79
CA GLY A 190 0.09 -24.21 2.96
C GLY A 190 1.52 -24.00 3.45
N ASN A 191 2.39 -23.32 2.68
CA ASN A 191 3.81 -23.21 3.07
C ASN A 191 4.28 -21.80 3.46
N ASN A 192 3.40 -20.81 3.51
CA ASN A 192 3.74 -19.39 3.69
C ASN A 192 3.12 -18.74 4.93
N ALA A 193 2.96 -19.48 6.01
CA ALA A 193 2.55 -18.92 7.30
C ALA A 193 3.56 -17.89 7.87
N CYS A 194 4.72 -17.72 7.21
CA CYS A 194 5.83 -16.96 7.77
C CYS A 194 5.54 -15.48 7.99
N SER A 195 4.80 -14.78 7.09
CA SER A 195 4.81 -13.32 7.16
C SER A 195 4.13 -12.74 8.39
N PHE A 196 2.90 -13.15 8.70
CA PHE A 196 2.18 -12.57 9.85
C PHE A 196 2.75 -13.01 11.21
N ASP A 197 3.30 -14.23 11.32
CA ASP A 197 3.97 -14.69 12.55
C ASP A 197 5.30 -13.94 12.74
N GLU A 198 6.08 -13.74 11.66
CA GLU A 198 7.31 -12.95 11.67
C GLU A 198 7.03 -11.47 12.00
N HIS A 199 5.96 -10.87 11.43
CA HIS A 199 5.52 -9.52 11.77
C HIS A 199 5.10 -9.42 13.24
N LEU A 200 4.42 -10.43 13.77
CA LEU A 200 4.04 -10.46 15.17
C LEU A 200 5.26 -10.53 16.11
N ASP A 201 6.28 -11.31 15.74
CA ASP A 201 7.53 -11.39 16.52
C ASP A 201 8.27 -10.05 16.55
N ILE A 202 8.32 -9.33 15.43
CA ILE A 202 8.87 -7.98 15.36
C ILE A 202 8.12 -7.03 16.31
N LEU A 203 6.78 -7.03 16.26
CA LEU A 203 5.95 -6.15 17.07
C LEU A 203 6.04 -6.49 18.56
N ASN A 204 6.07 -7.77 18.92
CA ASN A 204 6.23 -8.23 20.30
C ASN A 204 7.58 -7.77 20.88
N ALA A 205 8.65 -7.81 20.09
CA ALA A 205 9.95 -7.28 20.50
C ALA A 205 9.90 -5.76 20.74
N LEU A 206 9.29 -5.00 19.82
CA LEU A 206 9.12 -3.55 19.98
C LEU A 206 8.26 -3.19 21.20
N GLU A 207 7.17 -3.94 21.47
CA GLU A 207 6.31 -3.69 22.63
C GLU A 207 7.05 -3.83 23.96
N ARG A 208 8.04 -4.74 23.99
CA ARG A 208 8.94 -4.91 25.15
C ARG A 208 10.07 -3.88 25.22
N GLY A 209 10.19 -2.97 24.21
CA GLY A 209 11.30 -2.03 24.10
C GLY A 209 12.61 -2.69 23.64
N ASP A 210 12.57 -3.90 23.09
CA ASP A 210 13.75 -4.61 22.59
C ASP A 210 13.93 -4.33 21.09
N ALA A 211 14.48 -3.15 20.81
CA ALA A 211 14.78 -2.73 19.43
C ALA A 211 15.76 -3.68 18.74
N SER A 212 16.70 -4.26 19.48
CA SER A 212 17.70 -5.18 18.92
C SER A 212 17.08 -6.48 18.42
N ALA A 213 16.19 -7.10 19.22
CA ALA A 213 15.45 -8.28 18.82
C ALA A 213 14.52 -7.98 17.63
N ALA A 214 13.82 -6.84 17.65
CA ALA A 214 12.96 -6.43 16.54
C ALA A 214 13.75 -6.27 15.22
N GLN A 215 14.94 -5.68 15.27
CA GLN A 215 15.83 -5.55 14.11
C GLN A 215 16.31 -6.92 13.60
N ALA A 216 16.64 -7.87 14.50
CA ALA A 216 17.04 -9.21 14.12
C ALA A 216 15.91 -9.97 13.42
N HIS A 217 14.69 -9.91 13.96
CA HIS A 217 13.50 -10.51 13.33
C HIS A 217 13.21 -9.89 11.96
N MET A 218 13.29 -8.56 11.82
CA MET A 218 13.08 -7.88 10.54
C MET A 218 14.15 -8.27 9.51
N ALA A 219 15.41 -8.35 9.90
CA ALA A 219 16.49 -8.76 8.99
C ALA A 219 16.26 -10.18 8.46
N GLN A 220 15.86 -11.11 9.32
CA GLN A 220 15.52 -12.47 8.93
C GLN A 220 14.30 -12.50 8.00
N HIS A 221 13.23 -11.76 8.33
CA HIS A 221 12.03 -11.66 7.51
C HIS A 221 12.35 -11.15 6.09
N LEU A 222 13.09 -10.04 5.98
CA LEU A 222 13.47 -9.46 4.68
C LEU A 222 14.39 -10.39 3.88
N GLN A 223 15.26 -11.15 4.53
CA GLN A 223 16.06 -12.16 3.86
C GLN A 223 15.19 -13.29 3.29
N CYS A 224 14.25 -13.81 4.07
CA CYS A 224 13.29 -14.81 3.60
C CYS A 224 12.45 -14.29 2.42
N CYS A 225 12.10 -13.01 2.42
CA CYS A 225 11.42 -12.37 1.29
C CYS A 225 12.32 -12.26 0.05
N ALA A 226 13.59 -11.85 0.22
CA ALA A 226 14.57 -11.75 -0.86
C ALA A 226 14.83 -13.11 -1.53
N ASP A 227 14.89 -14.18 -0.75
CA ASP A 227 15.11 -15.55 -1.25
C ASP A 227 13.94 -16.07 -2.10
N ARG A 228 12.77 -15.44 -2.02
CA ARG A 228 11.58 -15.76 -2.83
C ARG A 228 11.50 -15.02 -4.16
N VAL A 229 12.39 -14.06 -4.39
CA VAL A 229 12.43 -13.32 -5.65
C VAL A 229 12.67 -14.27 -6.81
N ARG A 230 11.80 -14.22 -7.83
CA ARG A 230 11.90 -15.02 -9.06
C ARG A 230 11.61 -14.14 -10.26
N PRO A 231 12.29 -14.39 -11.40
CA PRO A 231 11.92 -13.75 -12.65
C PRO A 231 10.58 -14.32 -13.12
N GLU A 232 9.64 -13.43 -13.41
CA GLU A 232 8.35 -13.84 -13.99
C GLU A 232 8.38 -13.72 -15.50
N ALA A 233 7.85 -14.74 -16.20
CA ALA A 233 7.73 -14.71 -17.65
C ALA A 233 6.56 -13.82 -18.07
N PRO A 234 6.67 -13.05 -19.17
CA PRO A 234 5.55 -12.30 -19.72
C PRO A 234 4.43 -13.26 -20.10
N ALA A 235 3.23 -13.00 -19.60
CA ALA A 235 2.03 -13.72 -20.02
C ALA A 235 1.17 -12.83 -20.92
N ASP A 236 0.51 -13.41 -21.91
CA ASP A 236 -0.59 -12.75 -22.60
C ASP A 236 -1.73 -12.53 -21.60
N PHE A 237 -2.11 -11.26 -21.42
CA PHE A 237 -2.97 -10.86 -20.33
C PHE A 237 -4.10 -9.94 -20.79
N ASP A 238 -5.35 -10.29 -20.44
CA ASP A 238 -6.52 -9.45 -20.72
C ASP A 238 -6.83 -8.54 -19.53
N LEU A 239 -6.55 -7.25 -19.69
CA LEU A 239 -6.81 -6.21 -18.68
C LEU A 239 -8.28 -6.15 -18.23
N ARG A 240 -9.23 -6.48 -19.14
CA ARG A 240 -10.66 -6.44 -18.84
C ARG A 240 -11.08 -7.54 -17.88
N SER A 241 -10.33 -8.62 -17.81
CA SER A 241 -10.60 -9.73 -16.86
C SER A 241 -10.30 -9.34 -15.40
N VAL A 242 -9.46 -8.31 -15.18
CA VAL A 242 -8.97 -7.92 -13.87
C VAL A 242 -9.47 -6.55 -13.42
N LEU A 243 -9.57 -5.60 -14.34
CA LEU A 243 -9.95 -4.21 -14.08
C LEU A 243 -11.37 -3.92 -14.57
N GLY A 244 -12.04 -3.01 -13.89
CA GLY A 244 -13.39 -2.57 -14.24
C GLY A 244 -14.44 -3.00 -13.21
N PRO A 245 -15.72 -2.61 -13.41
CA PRO A 245 -16.78 -2.97 -12.49
C PRO A 245 -16.85 -4.49 -12.39
N ARG A 246 -16.58 -5.02 -11.21
CA ARG A 246 -16.80 -6.44 -10.89
C ARG A 246 -18.27 -6.71 -11.18
N GLY A 247 -18.55 -7.38 -12.30
CA GLY A 247 -19.90 -7.75 -12.68
C GLY A 247 -20.53 -8.49 -11.51
N GLY A 248 -21.58 -7.90 -10.94
CA GLY A 248 -22.29 -8.46 -9.80
C GLY A 248 -22.68 -9.90 -10.10
N LYS A 249 -22.02 -10.85 -9.47
CA LYS A 249 -22.57 -12.18 -9.24
C LYS A 249 -23.48 -12.11 -8.02
N ASP A 250 -24.49 -11.24 -8.13
CA ASP A 250 -25.70 -11.33 -7.32
C ASP A 250 -26.87 -11.42 -8.30
N LYS A 251 -27.06 -12.63 -8.84
CA LYS A 251 -28.33 -13.07 -9.41
C LYS A 251 -28.51 -14.54 -9.05
N VAL A 252 -29.55 -14.72 -8.26
CA VAL A 252 -30.32 -15.92 -7.87
C VAL A 252 -29.82 -16.59 -6.62
#